data_8c570f9bb001399159d53f16e3ec807d
#
_entry.id   8c570f9bb001399159d53f16e3ec807d
#
_cell.length_a   1.000
_cell.length_b   1.000
_cell.length_c   1.000
_cell.angle_alpha   90.00
_cell.angle_beta   90.00
_cell.angle_gamma   90.00
#
_symmetry.space_group_name_H-M   'P 1'
#
loop_
_entity.id
_entity.type
_entity.pdbx_description
1 polymer ?
#
loop_
_entity_poly.entity_id
_entity_poly.type
_entity_poly.pdbx_seq_one_letter_code
_entity_poly.pdbx_strand_id
1 'polypeptide(L)'
;MYLLHDGRSVVYVGRSTDQPLGVRLRQHTSDRLNGRWDHFSWFGIYPISETGTLDKSSSTQYGIDMLIVTMEALLIEGLEPPQNRKRGDDFRAVEFQQTEDPEIGKARIRLLLEEIQRKL
;
A
#
# COMPACT_ATOMS: atom_id res chain seq x y z
N MET A 1 8.71 -1.05 3.58
CA MET A 1 7.72 -0.92 4.65
C MET A 1 6.33 -0.87 4.05
N TYR A 2 5.34 -1.38 4.74
CA TYR A 2 3.95 -1.33 4.28
C TYR A 2 2.98 -1.12 5.46
N LEU A 3 1.82 -0.60 5.15
CA LEU A 3 0.71 -0.37 6.05
C LEU A 3 -0.50 -1.18 5.56
N LEU A 4 -1.20 -1.83 6.46
CA LEU A 4 -2.49 -2.42 6.18
C LEU A 4 -3.58 -1.52 6.75
N HIS A 5 -4.63 -1.30 5.96
CA HIS A 5 -5.72 -0.42 6.29
C HIS A 5 -7.04 -1.18 6.37
N ASP A 6 -7.89 -0.77 7.30
CA ASP A 6 -9.31 -1.10 7.34
C ASP A 6 -10.10 0.22 7.18
N GLY A 7 -10.66 0.43 6.00
CA GLY A 7 -11.20 1.72 5.64
C GLY A 7 -10.14 2.83 5.71
N ARG A 8 -10.30 3.78 6.61
CA ARG A 8 -9.36 4.90 6.81
C ARG A 8 -8.35 4.67 7.92
N SER A 9 -8.44 3.56 8.63
CA SER A 9 -7.58 3.29 9.78
C SER A 9 -6.43 2.38 9.42
N VAL A 10 -5.22 2.74 9.85
CA VAL A 10 -4.06 1.83 9.79
C VAL A 10 -4.20 0.81 10.89
N VAL A 11 -4.31 -0.46 10.53
CA VAL A 11 -4.46 -1.57 11.50
C VAL A 11 -3.16 -2.35 11.72
N TYR A 12 -2.20 -2.21 10.81
CA TYR A 12 -0.92 -2.90 10.93
C TYR A 12 0.17 -2.17 10.14
N VAL A 13 1.36 -2.15 10.71
CA VAL A 13 2.60 -1.67 10.07
C VAL A 13 3.57 -2.84 9.96
N GLY A 14 4.09 -3.08 8.78
CA GLY A 14 5.02 -4.16 8.54
C GLY A 14 6.23 -3.78 7.69
N ARG A 15 7.21 -4.65 7.68
CA ARG A 15 8.37 -4.56 6.80
C ARG A 15 8.51 -5.85 5.98
N SER A 16 9.09 -5.72 4.81
CA SER A 16 9.41 -6.83 3.93
C SER A 16 10.84 -6.66 3.44
N THR A 17 11.81 -7.07 4.27
CA THR A 17 13.25 -6.98 3.98
C THR A 17 13.84 -8.31 3.52
N ASP A 18 13.29 -9.39 3.98
CA ASP A 18 13.75 -10.78 3.84
C ASP A 18 12.94 -11.58 2.81
N GLN A 19 11.81 -11.06 2.36
CA GLN A 19 10.97 -11.68 1.33
C GLN A 19 10.22 -10.62 0.51
N PRO A 20 9.74 -10.96 -0.72
CA PRO A 20 8.94 -10.05 -1.52
C PRO A 20 7.67 -9.58 -0.82
N LEU A 21 7.28 -8.32 -1.02
CA LEU A 21 6.09 -7.72 -0.42
C LEU A 21 4.82 -8.54 -0.73
N GLY A 22 4.65 -8.99 -1.98
CA GLY A 22 3.48 -9.78 -2.36
C GLY A 22 3.34 -11.09 -1.59
N VAL A 23 4.48 -11.74 -1.28
CA VAL A 23 4.50 -12.94 -0.43
C VAL A 23 4.04 -12.60 0.98
N ARG A 24 4.52 -11.48 1.53
CA ARG A 24 4.15 -11.03 2.88
C ARG A 24 2.68 -10.68 2.98
N LEU A 25 2.15 -9.94 2.02
CA LEU A 25 0.72 -9.60 1.96
C LEU A 25 -0.15 -10.86 1.86
N ARG A 26 0.25 -11.83 1.04
CA ARG A 26 -0.45 -13.10 0.93
C ARG A 26 -0.49 -13.87 2.25
N GLN A 27 0.58 -13.85 3.04
CA GLN A 27 0.58 -14.45 4.38
C GLN A 27 -0.49 -13.82 5.28
N HIS A 28 -0.71 -12.50 5.18
CA HIS A 28 -1.73 -11.78 5.94
C HIS A 28 -3.17 -12.08 5.52
N THR A 29 -3.38 -12.80 4.43
CA THR A 29 -4.71 -13.30 4.06
C THR A 29 -5.06 -14.63 4.75
N SER A 30 -4.13 -15.24 5.47
CA SER A 30 -4.32 -16.52 6.15
C SER A 30 -3.81 -16.55 7.60
N ASP A 31 -3.22 -15.48 8.08
CA ASP A 31 -2.78 -15.35 9.48
C ASP A 31 -3.82 -14.63 10.36
N ARG A 32 -3.40 -14.17 11.55
CA ARG A 32 -4.27 -13.45 12.49
C ARG A 32 -4.88 -12.15 11.94
N LEU A 33 -4.34 -11.61 10.84
CA LEU A 33 -4.80 -10.39 10.17
C LEU A 33 -5.83 -10.68 9.07
N ASN A 34 -6.14 -11.93 8.81
CA ASN A 34 -7.15 -12.31 7.82
C ASN A 34 -8.50 -11.63 8.12
N GLY A 35 -9.05 -10.98 7.10
CA GLY A 35 -10.32 -10.25 7.19
C GLY A 35 -10.30 -8.96 8.01
N ARG A 36 -9.13 -8.51 8.46
CA ARG A 36 -8.97 -7.30 9.27
C ARG A 36 -8.42 -6.11 8.49
N TRP A 37 -8.21 -6.24 7.21
CA TRP A 37 -7.73 -5.19 6.32
C TRP A 37 -8.34 -5.37 4.94
N ASP A 38 -8.49 -4.26 4.21
CA ASP A 38 -9.11 -4.22 2.89
C ASP A 38 -8.17 -3.65 1.81
N HIS A 39 -7.17 -2.87 2.19
CA HIS A 39 -6.16 -2.35 1.26
C HIS A 39 -4.83 -2.11 1.98
N PHE A 40 -3.79 -1.82 1.21
CA PHE A 40 -2.47 -1.55 1.73
C PHE A 40 -1.80 -0.38 1.02
N SER A 41 -0.89 0.26 1.73
CA SER A 41 0.09 1.20 1.17
C SER A 41 1.49 0.64 1.35
N TRP A 42 2.41 0.94 0.46
CA TRP A 42 3.80 0.53 0.61
C TRP A 42 4.76 1.64 0.25
N PHE A 43 5.93 1.59 0.87
CA PHE A 43 6.98 2.59 0.72
C PHE A 43 8.30 1.86 0.52
N GLY A 44 9.01 2.21 -0.53
CA GLY A 44 10.31 1.65 -0.86
C GLY A 44 11.35 2.75 -0.96
N ILE A 45 12.62 2.36 -0.80
CA ILE A 45 13.78 3.25 -0.87
C ILE A 45 14.69 2.96 -2.06
N TYR A 46 14.46 1.87 -2.76
CA TYR A 46 15.24 1.56 -3.95
C TYR A 46 14.78 2.40 -5.15
N PRO A 47 15.70 2.88 -5.99
CA PRO A 47 15.35 3.50 -7.25
C PRO A 47 14.52 2.55 -8.11
N ILE A 48 13.69 3.13 -8.95
CA ILE A 48 12.87 2.38 -9.90
C ILE A 48 13.44 2.64 -11.27
N SER A 49 13.71 1.56 -12.01
CA SER A 49 14.18 1.62 -13.39
C SER A 49 13.09 2.12 -14.33
N GLU A 50 13.47 2.53 -15.55
CA GLU A 50 12.53 2.93 -16.61
C GLU A 50 11.50 1.82 -16.94
N THR A 51 11.83 0.56 -16.68
CA THR A 51 10.96 -0.60 -16.87
C THR A 51 10.03 -0.87 -15.68
N GLY A 52 10.08 -0.03 -14.63
CA GLY A 52 9.23 -0.18 -13.43
C GLY A 52 9.74 -1.21 -12.41
N THR A 53 10.96 -1.71 -12.55
CA THR A 53 11.57 -2.65 -11.61
C THR A 53 12.44 -1.96 -10.56
N LEU A 54 12.52 -2.52 -9.35
CA LEU A 54 13.38 -2.00 -8.29
C LEU A 54 14.85 -2.28 -8.59
N ASP A 55 15.66 -1.23 -8.59
CA ASP A 55 17.12 -1.34 -8.71
C ASP A 55 17.75 -1.52 -7.33
N LYS A 56 18.03 -2.77 -6.96
CA LYS A 56 18.67 -3.14 -5.69
C LYS A 56 20.18 -2.97 -5.72
N SER A 57 20.78 -2.73 -6.88
CA SER A 57 22.24 -2.57 -7.03
C SER A 57 22.73 -1.17 -6.70
N SER A 58 21.82 -0.19 -6.64
CA SER A 58 22.15 1.20 -6.33
C SER A 58 22.40 1.36 -4.83
N SER A 59 23.64 1.76 -4.47
CA SER A 59 23.97 2.20 -3.11
C SER A 59 23.61 3.68 -2.98
N THR A 60 22.45 3.99 -2.43
CA THR A 60 22.04 5.38 -2.20
C THR A 60 22.35 5.74 -0.75
N GLN A 61 23.16 6.79 -0.57
CA GLN A 61 23.35 7.41 0.75
C GLN A 61 22.26 8.46 0.96
N TYR A 62 21.53 8.35 2.06
CA TYR A 62 20.53 9.34 2.45
C TYR A 62 21.09 10.26 3.52
N GLY A 63 20.94 11.57 3.34
CA GLY A 63 21.18 12.56 4.38
C GLY A 63 20.10 12.48 5.48
N ILE A 64 20.45 12.92 6.69
CA ILE A 64 19.50 12.92 7.83
C ILE A 64 18.28 13.77 7.52
N ASP A 65 18.44 14.93 6.91
CA ASP A 65 17.33 15.81 6.55
C ASP A 65 16.37 15.15 5.58
N MET A 66 16.89 14.43 4.57
CA MET A 66 16.08 13.68 3.62
C MET A 66 15.31 12.54 4.31
N LEU A 67 15.93 11.88 5.27
CA LEU A 67 15.27 10.83 6.06
C LEU A 67 14.11 11.40 6.87
N ILE A 68 14.29 12.53 7.53
CA ILE A 68 13.24 13.21 8.32
C ILE A 68 12.07 13.61 7.42
N VAL A 69 12.34 14.28 6.28
CA VAL A 69 11.30 14.68 5.31
C VAL A 69 10.54 13.48 4.77
N THR A 70 11.24 12.39 4.47
CA THR A 70 10.62 11.15 4.00
C THR A 70 9.74 10.50 5.05
N MET A 71 10.20 10.48 6.31
CA MET A 71 9.40 9.94 7.43
C MET A 71 8.14 10.78 7.68
N GLU A 72 8.24 12.11 7.64
CA GLU A 72 7.08 13.00 7.77
C GLU A 72 6.06 12.73 6.66
N ALA A 73 6.49 12.73 5.41
CA ALA A 73 5.63 12.48 4.27
C ALA A 73 4.93 11.11 4.36
N LEU A 74 5.66 10.08 4.78
CA LEU A 74 5.15 8.73 4.96
C LEU A 74 4.07 8.67 6.06
N LEU A 75 4.28 9.36 7.17
CA LEU A 75 3.31 9.44 8.27
C LEU A 75 2.06 10.22 7.86
N ILE A 76 2.22 11.32 7.11
CA ILE A 76 1.08 12.09 6.59
C ILE A 76 0.23 11.24 5.63
N GLU A 77 0.86 10.60 4.66
CA GLU A 77 0.14 9.76 3.67
C GLU A 77 -0.47 8.50 4.31
N GLY A 78 0.21 7.90 5.28
CA GLY A 78 -0.26 6.67 5.92
C GLY A 78 -1.33 6.89 6.98
N LEU A 79 -1.25 7.96 7.74
CA LEU A 79 -2.15 8.25 8.87
C LEU A 79 -3.25 9.26 8.54
N GLU A 80 -3.09 10.04 7.48
CA GLU A 80 -4.02 11.12 7.07
C GLU A 80 -4.46 12.01 8.26
N PRO A 81 -3.52 12.61 9.03
CA PRO A 81 -3.88 13.37 10.21
C PRO A 81 -4.78 14.56 9.85
N PRO A 82 -5.91 14.80 10.54
CA PRO A 82 -6.93 15.78 10.12
C PRO A 82 -6.45 17.23 10.14
N GLN A 83 -5.38 17.53 10.87
CA GLN A 83 -4.82 18.89 10.95
C GLN A 83 -3.71 19.15 9.92
N ASN A 84 -3.22 18.13 9.23
CA ASN A 84 -2.26 18.31 8.17
C ASN A 84 -2.95 18.81 6.89
N ARG A 85 -2.56 20.01 6.44
CA ARG A 85 -3.05 20.60 5.20
C ARG A 85 -2.18 20.28 4.00
N LYS A 86 -0.93 19.90 4.23
CA LYS A 86 0.00 19.44 3.21
C LYS A 86 -0.18 17.95 2.98
N ARG A 87 -0.14 17.54 1.71
CA ARG A 87 0.14 16.16 1.35
C ARG A 87 1.63 15.89 1.59
N GLY A 88 2.02 14.62 1.70
CA GLY A 88 3.41 14.20 1.82
C GLY A 88 4.23 14.35 0.53
N ASP A 89 4.10 15.49 -0.18
CA ASP A 89 4.65 15.71 -1.53
C ASP A 89 6.06 16.31 -1.52
N ASP A 90 6.60 16.63 -0.34
CA ASP A 90 7.88 17.34 -0.21
C ASP A 90 9.10 16.46 -0.50
N PHE A 91 8.91 15.19 -0.82
CA PHE A 91 9.99 14.30 -1.25
C PHE A 91 9.75 13.79 -2.67
N ARG A 92 10.83 13.57 -3.38
CA ARG A 92 10.77 13.02 -4.74
C ARG A 92 10.51 11.51 -4.65
N ALA A 93 9.26 11.13 -4.83
CA ALA A 93 8.85 9.74 -4.90
C ALA A 93 8.09 9.46 -6.18
N VAL A 94 8.15 8.23 -6.66
CA VAL A 94 7.28 7.74 -7.72
C VAL A 94 6.08 7.08 -7.06
N GLU A 95 4.89 7.58 -7.37
CA GLU A 95 3.63 7.03 -6.88
C GLU A 95 3.12 5.95 -7.84
N PHE A 96 2.80 4.79 -7.28
CA PHE A 96 2.16 3.71 -8.00
C PHE A 96 0.78 3.48 -7.41
N GLN A 97 -0.24 3.60 -8.25
CA GLN A 97 -1.60 3.24 -7.85
C GLN A 97 -1.87 1.78 -8.22
N GLN A 98 -2.51 1.08 -7.31
CA GLN A 98 -2.94 -0.29 -7.56
C GLN A 98 -4.20 -0.29 -8.43
N THR A 99 -4.21 -1.13 -9.43
CA THR A 99 -5.44 -1.47 -10.15
C THR A 99 -6.22 -2.53 -9.39
N GLU A 100 -7.53 -2.37 -9.31
CA GLU A 100 -8.39 -3.40 -8.72
C GLU A 100 -8.26 -4.70 -9.52
N ASP A 101 -8.18 -5.84 -8.83
CA ASP A 101 -8.20 -7.15 -9.47
C ASP A 101 -9.51 -7.31 -10.26
N PRO A 102 -9.45 -7.58 -11.58
CA PRO A 102 -10.64 -7.78 -12.40
C PRO A 102 -11.61 -8.85 -11.86
N GLU A 103 -11.12 -9.84 -11.15
CA GLU A 103 -11.98 -10.90 -10.57
C GLU A 103 -12.85 -10.37 -9.43
N ILE A 104 -12.43 -9.34 -8.70
CA ILE A 104 -13.25 -8.69 -7.67
C ILE A 104 -14.46 -8.01 -8.33
N GLY A 105 -14.25 -7.28 -9.42
CA GLY A 105 -15.34 -6.66 -10.18
C GLY A 105 -16.32 -7.69 -10.73
N LYS A 106 -15.83 -8.78 -11.30
CA LYS A 106 -16.66 -9.89 -11.81
C LYS A 106 -17.46 -10.56 -10.69
N ALA A 107 -16.86 -10.78 -9.54
CA ALA A 107 -17.55 -11.37 -8.40
C ALA A 107 -18.70 -10.47 -7.90
N ARG A 108 -18.48 -9.17 -7.81
CA ARG A 108 -19.55 -8.21 -7.46
C ARG A 108 -20.71 -8.25 -8.44
N ILE A 109 -20.44 -8.29 -9.73
CA ILE A 109 -21.47 -8.37 -10.78
C ILE A 109 -22.27 -9.67 -10.64
N ARG A 110 -21.62 -10.80 -10.43
CA ARG A 110 -22.31 -12.09 -10.21
C ARG A 110 -23.25 -12.02 -9.02
N LEU A 111 -22.79 -11.51 -7.89
CA LEU A 111 -23.63 -11.39 -6.68
C LEU A 111 -24.85 -10.49 -6.92
N LEU A 112 -24.69 -9.37 -7.65
CA LEU A 112 -25.80 -8.50 -7.98
C LEU A 112 -26.81 -9.18 -8.91
N LEU A 113 -26.35 -9.94 -9.91
CA LEU A 113 -27.21 -10.70 -10.79
C LEU A 113 -28.00 -11.80 -10.05
N GLU A 114 -27.36 -12.52 -9.14
CA GLU A 114 -28.00 -13.52 -8.28
C GLU A 114 -29.06 -12.90 -7.37
N GLU A 115 -28.77 -11.73 -6.82
CA GLU A 115 -29.71 -10.98 -5.98
C GLU A 115 -30.94 -10.52 -6.78
N ILE A 116 -30.74 -10.00 -7.98
CA ILE A 116 -31.82 -9.60 -8.90
C ILE A 116 -32.68 -10.80 -9.26
N GLN A 117 -32.07 -11.92 -9.66
CA GLN A 117 -32.81 -13.15 -10.00
C GLN A 117 -33.65 -13.66 -8.83
N ARG A 118 -33.16 -13.55 -7.61
CA ARG A 118 -33.89 -13.97 -6.41
C ARG A 118 -35.09 -13.08 -6.08
N LYS A 119 -35.05 -11.81 -6.51
CA LYS A 119 -36.14 -10.84 -6.31
C LYS A 119 -37.18 -10.82 -7.42
N LEU A 120 -36.91 -11.45 -8.54
CA LEU A 120 -37.84 -11.63 -9.63
C LEU A 120 -38.73 -12.84 -9.39
#